data_943a36ea9ec461d48e5459b305871cc7
#
_entry.id   943a36ea9ec461d48e5459b305871cc7
#
_cell.length_a   1.000
_cell.length_b   1.000
_cell.length_c   1.000
_cell.angle_alpha   90.00
_cell.angle_beta   90.00
_cell.angle_gamma   90.00
#
_symmetry.space_group_name_H-M   'P 1'
#
loop_
_entity.id
_entity.type
_entity.pdbx_description
1 polymer ?
#
loop_
_entity_poly.entity_id
_entity_poly.type
_entity_poly.pdbx_seq_one_letter_code
_entity_poly.pdbx_strand_id
1 'polypeptide(L)'
;MSIESLKQQARKHEQNEEWAKALDQYNKALAELAREEQVDIGLYNRVGDLYVREGDLDAAVDHYDKAVDLYREAYLPNNAIAVCKKIIRNVPDRHRAYLVIGQIRAEQGFIPDARTNFLTYAERMSQAGDLDESFRALIEFADLAPEDVGVRLSVADQMVASHREEEAVEQLKLVRNQYLKLGNQTEADDI
;
A
#
# COMPACT_ATOMS: atom_id res chain seq x y z
N MET A 1 -10.08 33.31 -7.04
CA MET A 1 -11.28 32.91 -6.25
C MET A 1 -10.75 32.26 -4.99
N SER A 2 -11.39 32.44 -3.82
CA SER A 2 -10.85 31.81 -2.60
C SER A 2 -11.05 30.30 -2.63
N ILE A 3 -10.17 29.54 -1.97
CA ILE A 3 -10.24 28.08 -1.85
C ILE A 3 -11.62 27.65 -1.33
N GLU A 4 -12.12 28.33 -0.29
CA GLU A 4 -13.41 27.99 0.29
C GLU A 4 -14.58 28.25 -0.68
N SER A 5 -14.52 29.30 -1.50
CA SER A 5 -15.51 29.55 -2.55
C SER A 5 -15.52 28.45 -3.60
N LEU A 6 -14.34 27.95 -4.01
CA LEU A 6 -14.21 26.84 -4.95
C LEU A 6 -14.81 25.55 -4.36
N LYS A 7 -14.46 25.23 -3.11
CA LYS A 7 -15.03 24.06 -2.40
C LYS A 7 -16.56 24.15 -2.27
N GLN A 8 -17.10 25.33 -2.00
CA GLN A 8 -18.55 25.53 -1.89
C GLN A 8 -19.26 25.33 -3.23
N GLN A 9 -18.68 25.84 -4.33
CA GLN A 9 -19.23 25.62 -5.67
C GLN A 9 -19.16 24.13 -6.05
N ALA A 10 -18.06 23.45 -5.75
CA ALA A 10 -17.92 22.03 -5.98
C ALA A 10 -18.99 21.22 -5.23
N ARG A 11 -19.21 21.50 -3.94
CA ARG A 11 -20.28 20.85 -3.15
C ARG A 11 -21.67 21.05 -3.76
N LYS A 12 -21.95 22.26 -4.30
CA LYS A 12 -23.22 22.54 -4.98
C LYS A 12 -23.37 21.68 -6.25
N HIS A 13 -22.31 21.55 -7.04
CA HIS A 13 -22.33 20.68 -8.22
C HIS A 13 -22.50 19.20 -7.83
N GLU A 14 -21.85 18.72 -6.76
CA GLU A 14 -22.07 17.38 -6.24
C GLU A 14 -23.54 17.13 -5.85
N GLN A 15 -24.19 18.09 -5.16
CA GLN A 15 -25.61 17.97 -4.79
C GLN A 15 -26.54 17.86 -6.00
N ASN A 16 -26.11 18.39 -7.14
CA ASN A 16 -26.82 18.31 -8.40
C ASN A 16 -26.35 17.14 -9.28
N GLU A 17 -25.49 16.25 -8.76
CA GLU A 17 -24.89 15.13 -9.48
C GLU A 17 -24.09 15.55 -10.73
N GLU A 18 -23.61 16.78 -10.76
CA GLU A 18 -22.79 17.35 -11.83
C GLU A 18 -21.29 17.04 -11.54
N TRP A 19 -20.90 15.75 -11.58
CA TRP A 19 -19.61 15.28 -11.07
C TRP A 19 -18.42 15.95 -11.77
N ALA A 20 -18.43 16.06 -13.09
CA ALA A 20 -17.37 16.70 -13.86
C ALA A 20 -17.17 18.19 -13.47
N LYS A 21 -18.25 18.92 -13.20
CA LYS A 21 -18.17 20.32 -12.74
C LYS A 21 -17.65 20.40 -11.30
N ALA A 22 -18.08 19.47 -10.45
CA ALA A 22 -17.57 19.37 -9.09
C ALA A 22 -16.06 19.11 -9.08
N LEU A 23 -15.59 18.16 -9.90
CA LEU A 23 -14.16 17.85 -10.08
C LEU A 23 -13.36 19.07 -10.55
N ASP A 24 -13.87 19.82 -11.55
CA ASP A 24 -13.20 21.04 -12.02
C ASP A 24 -12.96 22.04 -10.88
N GLN A 25 -13.97 22.27 -10.04
CA GLN A 25 -13.85 23.20 -8.93
C GLN A 25 -12.93 22.68 -7.82
N TYR A 26 -13.01 21.39 -7.48
CA TYR A 26 -12.13 20.81 -6.48
C TYR A 26 -10.67 20.75 -6.94
N ASN A 27 -10.40 20.44 -8.21
CA ASN A 27 -9.05 20.46 -8.76
C ASN A 27 -8.46 21.88 -8.75
N LYS A 28 -9.26 22.90 -9.03
CA LYS A 28 -8.84 24.31 -8.85
C LYS A 28 -8.52 24.61 -7.39
N ALA A 29 -9.33 24.11 -6.44
CA ALA A 29 -9.08 24.30 -5.02
C ALA A 29 -7.77 23.60 -4.58
N LEU A 30 -7.50 22.37 -5.06
CA LEU A 30 -6.23 21.66 -4.80
C LEU A 30 -5.03 22.42 -5.37
N ALA A 31 -5.16 23.01 -6.57
CA ALA A 31 -4.10 23.81 -7.17
C ALA A 31 -3.80 25.09 -6.38
N GLU A 32 -4.82 25.77 -5.84
CA GLU A 32 -4.62 26.95 -4.99
C GLU A 32 -4.02 26.56 -3.63
N LEU A 33 -4.49 25.45 -3.01
CA LEU A 33 -3.88 24.92 -1.78
C LEU A 33 -2.39 24.65 -1.98
N ALA A 34 -2.00 24.02 -3.10
CA ALA A 34 -0.60 23.73 -3.40
C ALA A 34 0.22 25.02 -3.58
N ARG A 35 -0.34 26.10 -4.16
CA ARG A 35 0.34 27.40 -4.28
C ARG A 35 0.53 28.09 -2.93
N GLU A 36 -0.39 27.88 -1.99
CA GLU A 36 -0.33 28.42 -0.64
C GLU A 36 0.46 27.51 0.33
N GLU A 37 1.07 26.43 -0.17
CA GLU A 37 1.77 25.40 0.63
C GLU A 37 0.86 24.78 1.72
N GLN A 38 -0.44 24.74 1.44
CA GLN A 38 -1.43 24.14 2.34
C GLN A 38 -1.85 22.76 1.82
N VAL A 39 -2.27 21.90 2.73
CA VAL A 39 -2.72 20.54 2.42
C VAL A 39 -4.12 20.30 3.00
N ASP A 40 -5.01 19.79 2.16
CA ASP A 40 -6.31 19.26 2.57
C ASP A 40 -6.42 17.78 2.17
N ILE A 41 -6.03 16.90 3.11
CA ILE A 41 -6.01 15.45 2.88
C ILE A 41 -7.42 14.94 2.54
N GLY A 42 -8.43 15.45 3.23
CA GLY A 42 -9.83 15.07 3.00
C GLY A 42 -10.28 15.39 1.58
N LEU A 43 -9.76 16.49 1.01
CA LEU A 43 -10.09 16.89 -0.36
C LEU A 43 -9.53 15.93 -1.40
N TYR A 44 -8.28 15.45 -1.25
CA TYR A 44 -7.73 14.41 -2.12
C TYR A 44 -8.58 13.14 -2.10
N ASN A 45 -8.95 12.66 -0.91
CA ASN A 45 -9.82 11.50 -0.78
C ASN A 45 -11.21 11.73 -1.44
N ARG A 46 -11.78 12.93 -1.29
CA ARG A 46 -13.06 13.29 -1.91
C ARG A 46 -12.99 13.33 -3.43
N VAL A 47 -11.93 13.91 -3.97
CA VAL A 47 -11.69 13.96 -5.42
C VAL A 47 -11.54 12.56 -6.00
N GLY A 48 -10.83 11.66 -5.30
CA GLY A 48 -10.77 10.24 -5.66
C GLY A 48 -12.16 9.59 -5.73
N ASP A 49 -13.03 9.86 -4.75
CA ASP A 49 -14.42 9.34 -4.76
C ASP A 49 -15.21 9.83 -5.99
N LEU A 50 -14.97 11.06 -6.43
CA LEU A 50 -15.65 11.63 -7.60
C LEU A 50 -15.12 11.07 -8.92
N TYR A 51 -13.80 10.85 -9.04
CA TYR A 51 -13.22 10.18 -10.20
C TYR A 51 -13.75 8.75 -10.37
N VAL A 52 -13.96 8.02 -9.25
CA VAL A 52 -14.64 6.71 -9.31
C VAL A 52 -16.06 6.84 -9.91
N ARG A 53 -16.80 7.89 -9.56
CA ARG A 53 -18.16 8.13 -10.12
C ARG A 53 -18.16 8.48 -11.60
N GLU A 54 -17.14 9.23 -12.05
CA GLU A 54 -16.92 9.55 -13.47
C GLU A 54 -16.34 8.37 -14.27
N GLY A 55 -15.88 7.32 -13.59
CA GLY A 55 -15.29 6.14 -14.23
C GLY A 55 -13.81 6.29 -14.58
N ASP A 56 -13.16 7.38 -14.18
CA ASP A 56 -11.72 7.59 -14.33
C ASP A 56 -10.98 6.97 -13.14
N LEU A 57 -10.76 5.65 -13.23
CA LEU A 57 -10.18 4.89 -12.13
C LEU A 57 -8.69 5.17 -11.90
N ASP A 58 -7.96 5.55 -12.95
CA ASP A 58 -6.54 5.92 -12.83
C ASP A 58 -6.39 7.22 -12.06
N ALA A 59 -7.13 8.27 -12.44
CA ALA A 59 -7.14 9.52 -11.70
C ALA A 59 -7.65 9.34 -10.25
N ALA A 60 -8.61 8.44 -10.03
CA ALA A 60 -9.08 8.11 -8.68
C ALA A 60 -7.95 7.54 -7.82
N VAL A 61 -7.17 6.59 -8.36
CA VAL A 61 -6.03 5.98 -7.66
C VAL A 61 -4.96 7.01 -7.33
N ASP A 62 -4.61 7.88 -8.28
CA ASP A 62 -3.59 8.93 -8.06
C ASP A 62 -3.96 9.84 -6.87
N HIS A 63 -5.24 10.21 -6.78
CA HIS A 63 -5.74 11.04 -5.67
C HIS A 63 -5.83 10.28 -4.35
N TYR A 64 -6.23 9.01 -4.38
CA TYR A 64 -6.24 8.16 -3.20
C TYR A 64 -4.83 7.89 -2.69
N ASP A 65 -3.88 7.57 -3.56
CA ASP A 65 -2.48 7.34 -3.18
C ASP A 65 -1.89 8.60 -2.53
N LYS A 66 -2.17 9.78 -3.09
CA LYS A 66 -1.77 11.04 -2.45
C LYS A 66 -2.40 11.25 -1.07
N ALA A 67 -3.68 10.89 -0.91
CA ALA A 67 -4.32 10.94 0.40
C ALA A 67 -3.72 9.94 1.38
N VAL A 68 -3.38 8.73 0.93
CA VAL A 68 -2.71 7.70 1.74
C VAL A 68 -1.37 8.18 2.26
N ASP A 69 -0.52 8.72 1.38
CA ASP A 69 0.80 9.24 1.75
C ASP A 69 0.69 10.36 2.78
N LEU A 70 -0.20 11.33 2.54
CA LEU A 70 -0.44 12.44 3.46
C LEU A 70 -1.01 11.99 4.80
N TYR A 71 -1.88 10.98 4.84
CA TYR A 71 -2.37 10.41 6.10
C TYR A 71 -1.25 9.70 6.86
N ARG A 72 -0.32 9.02 6.18
CA ARG A 72 0.86 8.41 6.82
C ARG A 72 1.79 9.49 7.40
N GLU A 73 2.10 10.54 6.63
CA GLU A 73 2.89 11.69 7.08
C GLU A 73 2.27 12.39 8.30
N ALA A 74 0.93 12.47 8.35
CA ALA A 74 0.18 13.05 9.46
C ALA A 74 0.01 12.09 10.66
N TYR A 75 0.61 10.90 10.64
CA TYR A 75 0.47 9.86 11.67
C TYR A 75 -1.00 9.43 11.90
N LEU A 76 -1.77 9.34 10.82
CA LEU A 76 -3.17 8.89 10.81
C LEU A 76 -3.32 7.54 10.07
N PRO A 77 -2.70 6.45 10.58
CA PRO A 77 -2.60 5.18 9.86
C PRO A 77 -3.95 4.55 9.54
N ASN A 78 -4.94 4.68 10.43
CA ASN A 78 -6.28 4.10 10.19
C ASN A 78 -7.02 4.81 9.05
N ASN A 79 -6.77 6.11 8.85
CA ASN A 79 -7.32 6.86 7.71
C ASN A 79 -6.65 6.41 6.41
N ALA A 80 -5.33 6.23 6.39
CA ALA A 80 -4.59 5.69 5.26
C ALA A 80 -5.13 4.30 4.86
N ILE A 81 -5.29 3.38 5.83
CA ILE A 81 -5.88 2.05 5.60
C ILE A 81 -7.30 2.14 5.03
N ALA A 82 -8.13 3.06 5.53
CA ALA A 82 -9.49 3.25 5.01
C ALA A 82 -9.49 3.65 3.53
N VAL A 83 -8.55 4.50 3.12
CA VAL A 83 -8.39 4.89 1.70
C VAL A 83 -7.84 3.73 0.86
N CYS A 84 -6.83 2.98 1.35
CA CYS A 84 -6.35 1.77 0.68
C CYS A 84 -7.48 0.75 0.43
N LYS A 85 -8.39 0.57 1.40
CA LYS A 85 -9.57 -0.29 1.22
C LYS A 85 -10.54 0.23 0.16
N LYS A 86 -10.62 1.55 -0.06
CA LYS A 86 -11.38 2.11 -1.19
C LYS A 86 -10.72 1.76 -2.52
N ILE A 87 -9.39 1.85 -2.62
CA ILE A 87 -8.65 1.44 -3.82
C ILE A 87 -8.96 -0.03 -4.13
N ILE A 88 -8.78 -0.94 -3.16
CA ILE A 88 -9.04 -2.37 -3.34
C ILE A 88 -10.47 -2.64 -3.82
N ARG A 89 -11.44 -1.92 -3.29
CA ARG A 89 -12.86 -2.12 -3.63
C ARG A 89 -13.20 -1.58 -5.02
N ASN A 90 -12.67 -0.43 -5.40
CA ASN A 90 -13.08 0.28 -6.61
C ASN A 90 -12.17 -0.06 -7.80
N VAL A 91 -10.91 -0.45 -7.55
CA VAL A 91 -9.90 -0.75 -8.55
C VAL A 91 -9.14 -2.03 -8.15
N PRO A 92 -9.77 -3.21 -8.26
CA PRO A 92 -9.24 -4.47 -7.72
C PRO A 92 -7.86 -4.85 -8.25
N ASP A 93 -7.50 -4.37 -9.44
CA ASP A 93 -6.21 -4.67 -10.09
C ASP A 93 -5.05 -3.77 -9.57
N ARG A 94 -5.34 -2.80 -8.71
CA ARG A 94 -4.32 -1.98 -8.04
C ARG A 94 -3.84 -2.63 -6.74
N HIS A 95 -3.02 -3.65 -6.90
CA HIS A 95 -2.62 -4.53 -5.80
C HIS A 95 -1.73 -3.84 -4.75
N ARG A 96 -1.02 -2.75 -5.11
CA ARG A 96 -0.13 -1.99 -4.20
C ARG A 96 -0.81 -1.59 -2.89
N ALA A 97 -2.12 -1.39 -2.89
CA ALA A 97 -2.86 -1.04 -1.67
C ALA A 97 -2.73 -2.10 -0.56
N TYR A 98 -2.60 -3.40 -0.92
CA TYR A 98 -2.33 -4.45 0.06
C TYR A 98 -0.95 -4.29 0.70
N LEU A 99 0.08 -4.02 -0.11
CA LEU A 99 1.44 -3.77 0.40
C LEU A 99 1.43 -2.63 1.42
N VAL A 100 0.80 -1.51 1.08
CA VAL A 100 0.73 -0.33 1.95
C VAL A 100 -0.01 -0.64 3.26
N ILE A 101 -1.12 -1.39 3.22
CA ILE A 101 -1.81 -1.84 4.44
C ILE A 101 -0.88 -2.73 5.27
N GLY A 102 -0.16 -3.65 4.63
CA GLY A 102 0.81 -4.54 5.29
C GLY A 102 1.89 -3.75 6.04
N GLN A 103 2.50 -2.77 5.37
CA GLN A 103 3.49 -1.87 5.96
C GLN A 103 2.94 -1.12 7.17
N ILE A 104 1.79 -0.48 7.03
CA ILE A 104 1.15 0.26 8.13
C ILE A 104 0.83 -0.68 9.30
N ARG A 105 0.36 -1.90 9.05
CA ARG A 105 0.07 -2.87 10.10
C ARG A 105 1.33 -3.35 10.81
N ALA A 106 2.43 -3.55 10.09
CA ALA A 106 3.73 -3.87 10.69
C ALA A 106 4.24 -2.72 11.59
N GLU A 107 4.17 -1.48 11.10
CA GLU A 107 4.51 -0.27 11.89
C GLU A 107 3.69 -0.15 13.18
N GLN A 108 2.43 -0.59 13.16
CA GLN A 108 1.54 -0.64 14.33
C GLN A 108 1.78 -1.86 15.25
N GLY A 109 2.64 -2.81 14.88
CA GLY A 109 2.87 -4.04 15.61
C GLY A 109 1.80 -5.13 15.38
N PHE A 110 0.87 -4.94 14.45
CA PHE A 110 -0.13 -5.94 14.06
C PHE A 110 0.44 -6.93 13.05
N ILE A 111 1.45 -7.72 13.47
CA ILE A 111 2.20 -8.61 12.60
C ILE A 111 1.34 -9.65 11.86
N PRO A 112 0.33 -10.31 12.47
CA PRO A 112 -0.54 -11.23 11.73
C PRO A 112 -1.32 -10.55 10.57
N ASP A 113 -1.81 -9.34 10.80
CA ASP A 113 -2.50 -8.56 9.77
C ASP A 113 -1.54 -8.11 8.67
N ALA A 114 -0.32 -7.67 9.06
CA ALA A 114 0.74 -7.32 8.13
C ALA A 114 1.06 -8.51 7.22
N ARG A 115 1.33 -9.69 7.82
CA ARG A 115 1.62 -10.94 7.10
C ARG A 115 0.54 -11.24 6.05
N THR A 116 -0.71 -11.18 6.43
CA THR A 116 -1.83 -11.46 5.50
C THR A 116 -1.80 -10.54 4.29
N ASN A 117 -1.55 -9.26 4.51
CA ASN A 117 -1.55 -8.26 3.43
C ASN A 117 -0.30 -8.39 2.52
N PHE A 118 0.89 -8.63 3.09
CA PHE A 118 2.10 -8.88 2.32
C PHE A 118 1.99 -10.14 1.46
N LEU A 119 1.47 -11.25 2.03
CA LEU A 119 1.25 -12.49 1.29
C LEU A 119 0.23 -12.30 0.15
N THR A 120 -0.87 -11.59 0.41
CA THR A 120 -1.86 -11.28 -0.63
C THR A 120 -1.25 -10.47 -1.77
N TYR A 121 -0.44 -9.46 -1.44
CA TYR A 121 0.25 -8.66 -2.46
C TYR A 121 1.23 -9.50 -3.27
N ALA A 122 2.09 -10.27 -2.60
CA ALA A 122 3.07 -11.13 -3.27
C ALA A 122 2.42 -12.16 -4.19
N GLU A 123 1.32 -12.79 -3.75
CA GLU A 123 0.53 -13.71 -4.58
C GLU A 123 0.00 -13.03 -5.83
N ARG A 124 -0.55 -11.81 -5.71
CA ARG A 124 -1.04 -11.02 -6.85
C ARG A 124 0.07 -10.67 -7.84
N MET A 125 1.25 -10.28 -7.33
CA MET A 125 2.42 -10.01 -8.17
C MET A 125 2.90 -11.26 -8.90
N SER A 126 2.98 -12.39 -8.20
CA SER A 126 3.32 -13.68 -8.80
C SER A 126 2.32 -14.09 -9.91
N GLN A 127 1.02 -13.93 -9.68
CA GLN A 127 -0.02 -14.20 -10.67
C GLN A 127 0.06 -13.28 -11.89
N ALA A 128 0.50 -12.03 -11.69
CA ALA A 128 0.76 -11.07 -12.76
C ALA A 128 2.09 -11.34 -13.51
N GLY A 129 2.90 -12.31 -13.06
CA GLY A 129 4.20 -12.65 -13.64
C GLY A 129 5.35 -11.79 -13.13
N ASP A 130 5.12 -10.91 -12.16
CA ASP A 130 6.16 -10.09 -11.53
C ASP A 130 6.72 -10.78 -10.29
N LEU A 131 7.56 -11.79 -10.53
CA LEU A 131 8.20 -12.58 -9.46
C LEU A 131 9.17 -11.73 -8.64
N ASP A 132 9.85 -10.77 -9.25
CA ASP A 132 10.81 -9.90 -8.53
C ASP A 132 10.09 -9.06 -7.47
N GLU A 133 8.96 -8.48 -7.83
CA GLU A 133 8.16 -7.71 -6.88
C GLU A 133 7.52 -8.60 -5.81
N SER A 134 7.09 -9.82 -6.19
CA SER A 134 6.58 -10.81 -5.23
C SER A 134 7.64 -11.15 -4.18
N PHE A 135 8.86 -11.51 -4.58
CA PHE A 135 9.95 -11.82 -3.66
C PHE A 135 10.35 -10.61 -2.82
N ARG A 136 10.43 -9.42 -3.42
CA ARG A 136 10.74 -8.19 -2.71
C ARG A 136 9.78 -7.94 -1.54
N ALA A 137 8.49 -8.08 -1.78
CA ALA A 137 7.47 -7.89 -0.75
C ALA A 137 7.58 -8.91 0.40
N LEU A 138 7.83 -10.18 0.07
CA LEU A 138 7.98 -11.23 1.08
C LEU A 138 9.26 -11.05 1.91
N ILE A 139 10.35 -10.63 1.29
CA ILE A 139 11.61 -10.31 1.97
C ILE A 139 11.40 -9.11 2.89
N GLU A 140 10.74 -8.05 2.42
CA GLU A 140 10.41 -6.88 3.23
C GLU A 140 9.63 -7.29 4.50
N PHE A 141 8.60 -8.13 4.36
CA PHE A 141 7.88 -8.64 5.52
C PHE A 141 8.79 -9.46 6.46
N ALA A 142 9.62 -10.35 5.91
CA ALA A 142 10.51 -11.18 6.70
C ALA A 142 11.59 -10.36 7.44
N ASP A 143 11.93 -9.16 6.94
CA ASP A 143 12.82 -8.22 7.64
C ASP A 143 12.09 -7.46 8.75
N LEU A 144 10.79 -7.15 8.57
CA LEU A 144 9.95 -6.51 9.57
C LEU A 144 9.52 -7.46 10.70
N ALA A 145 9.44 -8.76 10.44
CA ALA A 145 9.02 -9.79 11.38
C ALA A 145 10.02 -10.96 11.41
N PRO A 146 11.27 -10.73 11.87
CA PRO A 146 12.34 -11.72 11.81
C PRO A 146 12.07 -12.99 12.63
N GLU A 147 11.14 -12.94 13.60
CA GLU A 147 10.73 -14.13 14.35
C GLU A 147 9.84 -15.08 13.50
N ASP A 148 9.21 -14.59 12.44
CA ASP A 148 8.45 -15.40 11.48
C ASP A 148 9.38 -15.98 10.41
N VAL A 149 10.24 -16.91 10.83
CA VAL A 149 11.24 -17.57 9.98
C VAL A 149 10.58 -18.28 8.80
N GLY A 150 9.35 -18.74 8.96
CA GLY A 150 8.62 -19.51 7.96
C GLY A 150 8.40 -18.78 6.64
N VAL A 151 8.20 -17.46 6.69
CA VAL A 151 8.04 -16.67 5.45
C VAL A 151 9.35 -16.65 4.67
N ARG A 152 10.48 -16.41 5.33
CA ARG A 152 11.80 -16.36 4.68
C ARG A 152 12.20 -17.71 4.09
N LEU A 153 11.90 -18.82 4.79
CA LEU A 153 12.07 -20.18 4.25
C LEU A 153 11.24 -20.38 2.97
N SER A 154 9.96 -20.02 3.02
CA SER A 154 9.08 -20.13 1.85
C SER A 154 9.58 -19.30 0.66
N VAL A 155 10.16 -18.13 0.90
CA VAL A 155 10.78 -17.31 -0.15
C VAL A 155 11.97 -18.04 -0.78
N ALA A 156 12.86 -18.60 0.05
CA ALA A 156 14.02 -19.34 -0.43
C ALA A 156 13.60 -20.55 -1.29
N ASP A 157 12.60 -21.32 -0.85
CA ASP A 157 12.05 -22.45 -1.62
C ASP A 157 11.50 -22.01 -2.98
N GLN A 158 10.74 -20.93 -3.02
CA GLN A 158 10.18 -20.37 -4.27
C GLN A 158 11.29 -19.83 -5.19
N MET A 159 12.36 -19.25 -4.64
CA MET A 159 13.53 -18.80 -5.41
C MET A 159 14.24 -19.99 -6.06
N VAL A 160 14.45 -21.07 -5.31
CA VAL A 160 15.02 -22.33 -5.87
C VAL A 160 14.13 -22.85 -7.01
N ALA A 161 12.82 -22.92 -6.79
CA ALA A 161 11.87 -23.36 -7.82
C ALA A 161 11.85 -22.47 -9.06
N SER A 162 12.32 -21.23 -8.93
CA SER A 162 12.41 -20.24 -10.01
C SER A 162 13.83 -20.11 -10.59
N HIS A 163 14.74 -21.05 -10.29
CA HIS A 163 16.14 -21.06 -10.73
C HIS A 163 16.95 -19.82 -10.28
N ARG A 164 16.71 -19.39 -9.04
CA ARG A 164 17.39 -18.25 -8.38
C ARG A 164 18.16 -18.74 -7.14
N GLU A 165 18.98 -19.76 -7.32
CA GLU A 165 19.65 -20.49 -6.23
C GLU A 165 20.58 -19.59 -5.40
N GLU A 166 21.30 -18.67 -6.05
CA GLU A 166 22.21 -17.74 -5.34
C GLU A 166 21.45 -16.85 -4.35
N GLU A 167 20.30 -16.31 -4.78
CA GLU A 167 19.45 -15.48 -3.92
C GLU A 167 18.79 -16.30 -2.81
N ALA A 168 18.37 -17.52 -3.10
CA ALA A 168 17.84 -18.45 -2.11
C ALA A 168 18.88 -18.73 -1.00
N VAL A 169 20.13 -18.98 -1.37
CA VAL A 169 21.24 -19.20 -0.41
C VAL A 169 21.42 -17.99 0.53
N GLU A 170 21.31 -16.77 0.02
CA GLU A 170 21.38 -15.58 0.88
C GLU A 170 20.23 -15.54 1.89
N GLN A 171 19.00 -15.89 1.47
CA GLN A 171 17.88 -15.96 2.40
C GLN A 171 18.05 -17.06 3.45
N LEU A 172 18.55 -18.23 3.06
CA LEU A 172 18.83 -19.35 3.98
C LEU A 172 19.90 -18.99 5.02
N LYS A 173 20.96 -18.27 4.63
CA LYS A 173 21.95 -17.74 5.59
C LYS A 173 21.32 -16.85 6.65
N LEU A 174 20.35 -16.01 6.27
CA LEU A 174 19.62 -15.17 7.21
C LEU A 174 18.72 -15.99 8.13
N VAL A 175 18.06 -17.03 7.62
CA VAL A 175 17.28 -17.99 8.40
C VAL A 175 18.16 -18.67 9.44
N ARG A 176 19.30 -19.23 9.02
CA ARG A 176 20.26 -19.88 9.91
C ARG A 176 20.71 -18.95 11.05
N ASN A 177 21.07 -17.72 10.70
CA ASN A 177 21.48 -16.72 11.68
C ASN A 177 20.35 -16.38 12.67
N GLN A 178 19.11 -16.36 12.21
CA GLN A 178 17.96 -16.11 13.07
C GLN A 178 17.70 -17.27 14.03
N TYR A 179 17.78 -18.51 13.57
CA TYR A 179 17.70 -19.70 14.43
C TYR A 179 18.77 -19.68 15.52
N LEU A 180 20.02 -19.34 15.18
CA LEU A 180 21.11 -19.22 16.16
C LEU A 180 20.79 -18.13 17.22
N LYS A 181 20.24 -16.99 16.83
CA LYS A 181 19.84 -15.92 17.76
C LYS A 181 18.70 -16.36 18.69
N LEU A 182 17.80 -17.20 18.22
CA LEU A 182 16.68 -17.75 18.99
C LEU A 182 17.11 -18.95 19.86
N GLY A 183 18.35 -19.41 19.76
CA GLY A 183 18.85 -20.56 20.48
C GLY A 183 18.47 -21.93 19.88
N ASN A 184 17.97 -21.94 18.68
CA ASN A 184 17.52 -23.13 17.93
C ASN A 184 18.68 -23.70 17.10
N GLN A 185 19.66 -24.30 17.81
CA GLN A 185 20.89 -24.81 17.17
C GLN A 185 20.61 -25.93 16.16
N THR A 186 19.70 -26.85 16.47
CA THR A 186 19.37 -27.99 15.60
C THR A 186 18.83 -27.51 14.26
N GLU A 187 17.84 -26.60 14.29
CA GLU A 187 17.23 -26.02 13.09
C GLU A 187 18.24 -25.20 12.27
N ALA A 188 19.22 -24.58 12.96
CA ALA A 188 20.28 -23.84 12.28
C ALA A 188 21.29 -24.74 11.58
N ASP A 189 21.52 -25.94 12.11
CA ASP A 189 22.46 -26.92 11.54
C ASP A 189 21.82 -27.69 10.36
N ASP A 190 20.49 -27.72 10.28
CA ASP A 190 19.73 -28.36 9.19
C ASP A 190 19.54 -27.46 7.95
N ILE A 191 19.88 -26.17 8.02
CA ILE A 191 19.86 -25.21 6.90
C ILE A 191 21.16 -25.28 6.11
#